data_e6c3ef2d307673fba6118ed4b1db34a1
#
_entry.id   e6c3ef2d307673fba6118ed4b1db34a1
#
_cell.length_a   1.000
_cell.length_b   1.000
_cell.length_c   1.000
_cell.angle_alpha   90.00
_cell.angle_beta   90.00
_cell.angle_gamma   90.00
#
_symmetry.space_group_name_H-M   'P 1'
#
loop_
_entity.id
_entity.type
_entity.pdbx_description
1 polymer ?
#
loop_
_entity_poly.entity_id
_entity_poly.type
_entity_poly.pdbx_seq_one_letter_code
_entity_poly.pdbx_strand_id
1 'polypeptide(L)'
;AMASTPSPIQALTLSRPHDWHLHVRDGAALHTVVPHTAAQFARAIIMPNLKPPVTTAEQALAYKARIQAAVPAGVSFEPLMTLYLTDNLPADEIARAKDAGVVAAKLYPAGATTNSDAGVTDLRKTYKTLEAMQKAGLLLLVHGEVTSSDIDLFDREAVFIDTQLIPLRKDFPELKIVFEHITTKEAAQYVADSDRFTAASITAHHLLYNRNAIFTGGIRPHYYCL
;
A
#
# COMPACT_ATOMS: atom_id res chain seq x y z
N ALA A 1 -42.03 -33.36 15.25
CA ALA A 1 -40.79 -32.73 15.71
C ALA A 1 -40.66 -31.42 14.99
N MET A 2 -40.86 -30.29 15.68
CA MET A 2 -40.62 -28.97 15.14
C MET A 2 -39.12 -28.71 15.13
N ALA A 3 -38.55 -28.43 13.97
CA ALA A 3 -37.15 -28.02 13.86
C ALA A 3 -37.00 -26.62 14.48
N SER A 4 -36.16 -26.51 15.51
CA SER A 4 -35.80 -25.23 16.11
C SER A 4 -35.00 -24.41 15.09
N THR A 5 -35.52 -23.28 14.67
CA THR A 5 -34.76 -22.29 13.91
C THR A 5 -33.61 -21.79 14.79
N PRO A 6 -32.36 -21.82 14.29
CA PRO A 6 -31.26 -21.28 15.07
C PRO A 6 -31.48 -19.79 15.34
N SER A 7 -31.30 -19.37 16.59
CA SER A 7 -31.37 -17.96 16.96
C SER A 7 -30.34 -17.16 16.14
N PRO A 8 -30.72 -15.99 15.63
CA PRO A 8 -29.76 -15.15 14.90
C PRO A 8 -28.61 -14.76 15.84
N ILE A 9 -27.39 -14.76 15.31
CA ILE A 9 -26.21 -14.27 16.03
C ILE A 9 -26.46 -12.80 16.35
N GLN A 10 -26.60 -12.49 17.64
CA GLN A 10 -26.93 -11.13 18.11
C GLN A 10 -25.68 -10.25 18.32
N ALA A 11 -24.52 -10.83 18.46
CA ALA A 11 -23.26 -10.12 18.61
C ALA A 11 -22.10 -10.94 18.07
N LEU A 12 -21.15 -10.27 17.42
CA LEU A 12 -19.88 -10.82 16.98
C LEU A 12 -18.77 -9.99 17.62
N THR A 13 -17.93 -10.64 18.42
CA THR A 13 -16.75 -10.00 19.00
C THR A 13 -15.53 -10.27 18.12
N LEU A 14 -14.91 -9.21 17.59
CA LEU A 14 -13.69 -9.26 16.79
C LEU A 14 -12.59 -8.49 17.50
N SER A 15 -11.34 -8.93 17.33
CA SER A 15 -10.19 -8.07 17.64
C SER A 15 -10.20 -6.86 16.71
N ARG A 16 -9.73 -5.69 17.21
CA ARG A 16 -9.65 -4.48 16.35
C ARG A 16 -8.76 -4.79 15.15
N PRO A 17 -9.25 -4.59 13.92
CA PRO A 17 -8.49 -4.86 12.71
C PRO A 17 -7.34 -3.89 12.53
N HIS A 18 -6.46 -4.22 11.60
CA HIS A 18 -5.40 -3.34 11.12
C HIS A 18 -5.68 -2.96 9.67
N ASP A 19 -5.36 -1.72 9.30
CA ASP A 19 -5.41 -1.25 7.91
C ASP A 19 -3.99 -1.23 7.34
N TRP A 20 -3.75 -2.02 6.31
CA TRP A 20 -2.43 -2.15 5.70
C TRP A 20 -2.17 -1.17 4.55
N HIS A 21 -3.13 -0.29 4.25
CA HIS A 21 -2.99 0.71 3.17
C HIS A 21 -3.93 1.89 3.41
N LEU A 22 -3.44 2.93 4.09
CA LEU A 22 -4.26 4.06 4.50
C LEU A 22 -3.67 5.39 4.02
N HIS A 23 -4.51 6.18 3.37
CA HIS A 23 -4.23 7.57 3.03
C HIS A 23 -4.98 8.50 3.98
N VAL A 24 -4.28 9.23 4.82
CA VAL A 24 -4.88 10.23 5.71
C VAL A 24 -4.58 11.66 5.28
N ARG A 25 -3.78 11.82 4.24
CA ARG A 25 -3.34 13.11 3.72
C ARG A 25 -2.62 13.94 4.79
N ASP A 26 -2.74 15.26 4.79
CA ASP A 26 -2.08 16.15 5.75
C ASP A 26 -2.95 17.37 6.05
N GLY A 27 -2.49 18.23 6.97
CA GLY A 27 -3.16 19.48 7.33
C GLY A 27 -4.57 19.27 7.89
N ALA A 28 -5.52 20.07 7.45
CA ALA A 28 -6.89 20.04 7.96
C ALA A 28 -7.60 18.69 7.73
N ALA A 29 -7.23 17.94 6.69
CA ALA A 29 -7.81 16.63 6.41
C ALA A 29 -7.56 15.62 7.53
N LEU A 30 -6.44 15.72 8.25
CA LEU A 30 -6.12 14.82 9.37
C LEU A 30 -7.19 14.83 10.45
N HIS A 31 -7.72 16.01 10.79
CA HIS A 31 -8.74 16.16 11.85
C HIS A 31 -10.09 15.54 11.49
N THR A 32 -10.35 15.33 10.21
CA THR A 32 -11.55 14.63 9.73
C THR A 32 -11.32 13.13 9.59
N VAL A 33 -10.20 12.73 8.95
CA VAL A 33 -9.96 11.33 8.58
C VAL A 33 -9.46 10.48 9.76
N VAL A 34 -8.51 11.00 10.55
CA VAL A 34 -7.86 10.23 11.62
C VAL A 34 -8.82 9.76 12.69
N PRO A 35 -9.78 10.58 13.20
CA PRO A 35 -10.75 10.10 14.18
C PRO A 35 -11.58 8.92 13.69
N HIS A 36 -12.00 8.92 12.43
CA HIS A 36 -12.80 7.83 11.85
C HIS A 36 -12.00 6.53 11.76
N THR A 37 -10.76 6.60 11.29
CA THR A 37 -9.90 5.42 11.19
C THR A 37 -9.50 4.89 12.56
N ALA A 38 -9.16 5.77 13.50
CA ALA A 38 -8.79 5.40 14.86
C ALA A 38 -9.91 4.73 15.64
N ALA A 39 -11.18 5.02 15.31
CA ALA A 39 -12.34 4.37 15.91
C ALA A 39 -12.47 2.90 15.47
N GLN A 40 -11.96 2.54 14.30
CA GLN A 40 -12.15 1.23 13.69
C GLN A 40 -10.90 0.35 13.76
N PHE A 41 -9.70 0.93 13.58
CA PHE A 41 -8.43 0.21 13.44
C PHE A 41 -7.50 0.46 14.62
N ALA A 42 -6.79 -0.59 15.06
CA ALA A 42 -5.76 -0.46 16.09
C ALA A 42 -4.45 0.11 15.52
N ARG A 43 -4.14 -0.23 14.28
CA ARG A 43 -2.94 0.19 13.53
C ARG A 43 -3.29 0.41 12.08
N ALA A 44 -2.50 1.25 11.41
CA ALA A 44 -2.57 1.38 9.96
C ALA A 44 -1.19 1.70 9.37
N ILE A 45 -0.92 1.16 8.19
CA ILE A 45 0.23 1.57 7.39
C ILE A 45 -0.15 2.81 6.60
N ILE A 46 0.54 3.90 6.88
CA ILE A 46 0.26 5.22 6.33
C ILE A 46 1.02 5.41 5.01
N MET A 47 0.30 5.70 3.94
CA MET A 47 0.91 5.96 2.64
C MET A 47 1.62 7.32 2.61
N PRO A 48 2.80 7.39 1.97
CA PRO A 48 3.68 8.55 2.06
C PRO A 48 3.50 9.59 0.94
N ASN A 49 2.51 9.43 0.06
CA ASN A 49 2.33 10.25 -1.14
C ASN A 49 1.66 11.60 -0.87
N LEU A 50 2.32 12.40 -0.07
CA LEU A 50 2.01 13.81 0.16
C LEU A 50 2.67 14.70 -0.91
N LYS A 51 2.44 16.01 -0.82
CA LYS A 51 3.16 17.06 -1.57
C LYS A 51 3.78 18.07 -0.60
N PRO A 52 5.11 18.03 -0.40
CA PRO A 52 6.09 17.06 -0.92
C PRO A 52 5.93 15.67 -0.30
N PRO A 53 6.43 14.59 -0.95
CA PRO A 53 6.36 13.25 -0.41
C PRO A 53 7.26 13.06 0.82
N VAL A 54 6.94 12.05 1.63
CA VAL A 54 7.73 11.67 2.81
C VAL A 54 8.91 10.82 2.37
N THR A 55 10.11 11.39 2.36
CA THR A 55 11.32 10.74 1.83
C THR A 55 12.43 10.53 2.87
N THR A 56 12.29 11.05 4.08
CA THR A 56 13.28 10.92 5.15
C THR A 56 12.66 10.40 6.44
N ALA A 57 13.49 9.82 7.30
CA ALA A 57 13.08 9.41 8.65
C ALA A 57 12.53 10.59 9.46
N GLU A 58 13.17 11.75 9.38
CA GLU A 58 12.72 12.97 10.04
C GLU A 58 11.33 13.40 9.60
N GLN A 59 11.09 13.41 8.29
CA GLN A 59 9.76 13.74 7.74
C GLN A 59 8.70 12.71 8.16
N ALA A 60 9.05 11.42 8.21
CA ALA A 60 8.16 10.37 8.68
C ALA A 60 7.77 10.56 10.14
N LEU A 61 8.72 10.87 11.01
CA LEU A 61 8.46 11.16 12.44
C LEU A 61 7.59 12.41 12.61
N ALA A 62 7.87 13.47 11.86
CA ALA A 62 7.06 14.70 11.90
C ALA A 62 5.63 14.43 11.44
N TYR A 63 5.45 13.64 10.38
CA TYR A 63 4.12 13.24 9.90
C TYR A 63 3.39 12.37 10.93
N LYS A 64 4.09 11.40 11.53
CA LYS A 64 3.54 10.60 12.63
C LYS A 64 3.02 11.45 13.77
N ALA A 65 3.80 12.45 14.20
CA ALA A 65 3.40 13.37 15.27
C ALA A 65 2.12 14.15 14.91
N ARG A 66 1.99 14.61 13.66
CA ARG A 66 0.76 15.29 13.18
C ARG A 66 -0.45 14.36 13.19
N ILE A 67 -0.28 13.10 12.77
CA ILE A 67 -1.34 12.09 12.81
C ILE A 67 -1.76 11.82 14.25
N GLN A 68 -0.82 11.59 15.13
CA GLN A 68 -1.08 11.30 16.54
C GLN A 68 -1.80 12.46 17.25
N ALA A 69 -1.47 13.70 16.90
CA ALA A 69 -2.17 14.89 17.41
C ALA A 69 -3.65 14.95 16.99
N ALA A 70 -4.03 14.29 15.91
CA ALA A 70 -5.41 14.22 15.42
C ALA A 70 -6.18 13.00 15.97
N VAL A 71 -5.54 12.10 16.71
CA VAL A 71 -6.20 10.97 17.38
C VAL A 71 -6.97 11.49 18.59
N PRO A 72 -8.27 11.17 18.74
CA PRO A 72 -9.06 11.61 19.89
C PRO A 72 -8.50 11.11 21.22
N ALA A 73 -8.65 11.91 22.27
CA ALA A 73 -8.20 11.53 23.62
C ALA A 73 -8.86 10.20 24.04
N GLY A 74 -8.05 9.32 24.65
CA GLY A 74 -8.51 8.02 25.14
C GLY A 74 -8.64 6.94 24.05
N VAL A 75 -8.39 7.27 22.78
CA VAL A 75 -8.39 6.31 21.67
C VAL A 75 -6.97 5.84 21.42
N SER A 76 -6.77 4.50 21.38
CA SER A 76 -5.50 3.89 21.03
C SER A 76 -5.45 3.65 19.52
N PHE A 77 -4.49 4.27 18.84
CA PHE A 77 -4.23 4.08 17.41
C PHE A 77 -2.74 4.27 17.13
N GLU A 78 -2.13 3.32 16.42
CA GLU A 78 -0.72 3.37 16.06
C GLU A 78 -0.56 3.53 14.55
N PRO A 79 -0.13 4.70 14.05
CA PRO A 79 0.26 4.87 12.66
C PRO A 79 1.64 4.23 12.42
N LEU A 80 1.73 3.36 11.43
CA LEU A 80 2.97 2.76 10.97
C LEU A 80 3.44 3.52 9.73
N MET A 81 4.60 4.16 9.83
CA MET A 81 5.06 5.11 8.83
C MET A 81 5.83 4.44 7.69
N THR A 82 5.75 5.06 6.52
CA THR A 82 6.44 4.63 5.30
C THR A 82 7.19 5.77 4.67
N LEU A 83 8.28 5.44 3.96
CA LEU A 83 8.96 6.37 3.07
C LEU A 83 8.43 6.25 1.64
N TYR A 84 8.50 7.33 0.91
CA TYR A 84 8.26 7.37 -0.53
C TYR A 84 9.55 7.01 -1.26
N LEU A 85 9.57 5.89 -1.99
CA LEU A 85 10.73 5.50 -2.79
C LEU A 85 10.81 6.39 -4.04
N THR A 86 11.91 7.11 -4.16
CA THR A 86 12.24 7.93 -5.34
C THR A 86 13.50 7.39 -6.01
N ASP A 87 13.80 7.85 -7.23
CA ASP A 87 15.05 7.52 -7.90
C ASP A 87 16.29 7.88 -7.07
N ASN A 88 16.17 8.86 -6.17
CA ASN A 88 17.28 9.47 -5.43
C ASN A 88 17.27 9.13 -3.93
N LEU A 89 16.35 8.29 -3.43
CA LEU A 89 16.35 7.91 -2.03
C LEU A 89 17.65 7.15 -1.70
N PRO A 90 18.54 7.73 -0.85
CA PRO A 90 19.83 7.10 -0.58
C PRO A 90 19.70 5.87 0.32
N ALA A 91 20.59 4.90 0.12
CA ALA A 91 20.59 3.66 0.89
C ALA A 91 20.81 3.86 2.39
N ASP A 92 21.59 4.86 2.79
CA ASP A 92 21.84 5.17 4.20
C ASP A 92 20.62 5.74 4.93
N GLU A 93 19.64 6.31 4.21
CA GLU A 93 18.36 6.72 4.80
C GLU A 93 17.55 5.53 5.32
N ILE A 94 17.73 4.35 4.74
CA ILE A 94 17.02 3.13 5.17
C ILE A 94 17.38 2.74 6.61
N ALA A 95 18.65 2.83 6.99
CA ALA A 95 19.07 2.57 8.37
C ALA A 95 18.43 3.57 9.34
N ARG A 96 18.47 4.87 9.02
CA ARG A 96 17.82 5.93 9.82
C ARG A 96 16.31 5.71 9.94
N ALA A 97 15.66 5.34 8.84
CA ALA A 97 14.23 5.05 8.84
C ALA A 97 13.89 3.84 9.72
N LYS A 98 14.67 2.77 9.63
CA LYS A 98 14.51 1.58 10.48
C LYS A 98 14.63 1.93 11.96
N ASP A 99 15.65 2.70 12.33
CA ASP A 99 15.90 3.14 13.72
C ASP A 99 14.77 4.06 14.22
N ALA A 100 14.16 4.83 13.34
CA ALA A 100 13.00 5.69 13.65
C ALA A 100 11.67 4.93 13.74
N GLY A 101 11.66 3.62 13.49
CA GLY A 101 10.45 2.81 13.53
C GLY A 101 9.62 2.82 12.24
N VAL A 102 10.14 3.35 11.13
CA VAL A 102 9.52 3.23 9.81
C VAL A 102 9.50 1.76 9.40
N VAL A 103 8.36 1.29 8.88
CA VAL A 103 8.15 -0.13 8.59
C VAL A 103 8.36 -0.51 7.14
N ALA A 104 8.28 0.46 6.22
CA ALA A 104 8.27 0.21 4.80
C ALA A 104 8.77 1.40 3.97
N ALA A 105 9.08 1.13 2.72
CA ALA A 105 9.12 2.14 1.66
C ALA A 105 8.11 1.75 0.57
N LYS A 106 7.44 2.73 0.00
CA LYS A 106 6.42 2.57 -1.04
C LYS A 106 6.98 2.89 -2.40
N LEU A 107 6.88 1.92 -3.30
CA LEU A 107 7.16 2.08 -4.72
C LEU A 107 5.92 2.57 -5.45
N TYR A 108 5.99 3.79 -5.97
CA TYR A 108 5.08 4.31 -6.98
C TYR A 108 5.85 4.43 -8.29
N PRO A 109 5.48 3.72 -9.36
CA PRO A 109 5.94 4.08 -10.68
C PRO A 109 5.52 5.53 -11.01
N ALA A 110 6.43 6.32 -11.55
CA ALA A 110 6.15 7.74 -11.82
C ALA A 110 4.91 7.90 -12.71
N GLY A 111 3.94 8.68 -12.23
CA GLY A 111 2.68 8.94 -12.94
C GLY A 111 1.61 7.85 -12.83
N ALA A 112 1.81 6.80 -12.04
CA ALA A 112 0.86 5.69 -11.95
C ALA A 112 -0.45 6.05 -11.23
N THR A 113 -0.41 6.94 -10.24
CA THR A 113 -1.56 7.30 -9.41
C THR A 113 -1.45 8.73 -8.87
N THR A 114 -2.36 9.12 -8.00
CA THR A 114 -2.38 10.44 -7.35
C THR A 114 -1.07 10.70 -6.58
N ASN A 115 -0.49 11.91 -6.78
CA ASN A 115 0.76 12.33 -6.14
C ASN A 115 1.92 11.35 -6.36
N SER A 116 2.05 10.80 -7.56
CA SER A 116 3.11 9.87 -7.94
C SER A 116 4.11 10.43 -8.96
N ASP A 117 4.10 11.74 -9.19
CA ASP A 117 5.03 12.43 -10.10
C ASP A 117 6.50 12.33 -9.65
N ALA A 118 6.77 12.22 -8.34
CA ALA A 118 8.09 11.96 -7.78
C ALA A 118 8.46 10.46 -7.73
N GLY A 119 7.62 9.58 -8.28
CA GLY A 119 7.81 8.14 -8.29
C GLY A 119 9.03 7.68 -9.06
N VAL A 120 9.26 6.37 -9.00
CA VAL A 120 10.42 5.73 -9.63
C VAL A 120 10.25 5.72 -11.15
N THR A 121 11.26 6.21 -11.86
CA THR A 121 11.31 6.23 -13.33
C THR A 121 12.02 5.01 -13.90
N ASP A 122 13.02 4.50 -13.18
CA ASP A 122 13.75 3.27 -13.50
C ASP A 122 14.11 2.56 -12.19
N LEU A 123 13.61 1.35 -12.01
CA LEU A 123 13.79 0.58 -10.79
C LEU A 123 15.26 0.32 -10.46
N ARG A 124 16.13 0.22 -11.47
CA ARG A 124 17.58 0.01 -11.30
C ARG A 124 18.27 1.15 -10.55
N LYS A 125 17.76 2.37 -10.67
CA LYS A 125 18.27 3.52 -9.91
C LYS A 125 18.12 3.35 -8.41
N THR A 126 17.19 2.50 -7.97
CA THR A 126 16.87 2.25 -6.56
C THR A 126 17.57 1.02 -5.99
N TYR A 127 18.39 0.31 -6.75
CA TYR A 127 18.92 -1.00 -6.36
C TYR A 127 19.78 -0.98 -5.10
N LYS A 128 20.60 0.05 -4.89
CA LYS A 128 21.36 0.18 -3.63
C LYS A 128 20.44 0.34 -2.42
N THR A 129 19.36 1.09 -2.59
CA THR A 129 18.35 1.30 -1.54
C THR A 129 17.55 0.02 -1.30
N LEU A 130 17.19 -0.71 -2.33
CA LEU A 130 16.50 -2.00 -2.20
C LEU A 130 17.38 -3.06 -1.52
N GLU A 131 18.67 -3.07 -1.80
CA GLU A 131 19.62 -3.94 -1.10
C GLU A 131 19.68 -3.60 0.41
N ALA A 132 19.71 -2.32 0.75
CA ALA A 132 19.68 -1.89 2.14
C ALA A 132 18.35 -2.30 2.82
N MET A 133 17.23 -2.19 2.11
CA MET A 133 15.92 -2.63 2.60
C MET A 133 15.89 -4.14 2.85
N GLN A 134 16.42 -4.94 1.92
CA GLN A 134 16.51 -6.39 2.09
C GLN A 134 17.31 -6.75 3.34
N LYS A 135 18.48 -6.15 3.54
CA LYS A 135 19.33 -6.36 4.72
C LYS A 135 18.66 -5.93 6.02
N ALA A 136 17.96 -4.81 6.01
CA ALA A 136 17.25 -4.28 7.19
C ALA A 136 15.94 -4.99 7.49
N GLY A 137 15.40 -5.78 6.57
CA GLY A 137 14.08 -6.39 6.68
C GLY A 137 12.93 -5.38 6.56
N LEU A 138 13.16 -4.24 5.93
CA LEU A 138 12.13 -3.24 5.66
C LEU A 138 11.25 -3.70 4.50
N LEU A 139 9.94 -3.49 4.62
CA LEU A 139 8.98 -3.89 3.59
C LEU A 139 9.07 -2.98 2.36
N LEU A 140 9.01 -3.56 1.17
CA LEU A 140 8.71 -2.84 -0.06
C LEU A 140 7.23 -3.01 -0.39
N LEU A 141 6.47 -1.92 -0.29
CA LEU A 141 5.07 -1.87 -0.71
C LEU A 141 5.04 -1.42 -2.17
N VAL A 142 4.30 -2.14 -3.02
CA VAL A 142 4.37 -1.94 -4.47
C VAL A 142 3.00 -1.56 -5.03
N HIS A 143 2.93 -0.39 -5.69
CA HIS A 143 1.88 -0.06 -6.65
C HIS A 143 2.30 -0.63 -8.00
N GLY A 144 1.68 -1.74 -8.39
CA GLY A 144 2.19 -2.60 -9.45
C GLY A 144 1.56 -2.36 -10.82
N GLU A 145 1.82 -1.20 -11.41
CA GLU A 145 1.35 -0.86 -12.76
C GLU A 145 2.46 -0.21 -13.58
N VAL A 146 2.60 -0.62 -14.85
CA VAL A 146 3.37 0.15 -15.83
C VAL A 146 2.58 1.39 -16.25
N THR A 147 3.30 2.45 -16.66
CA THR A 147 2.70 3.76 -16.95
C THR A 147 2.78 4.15 -18.43
N SER A 148 3.29 3.27 -19.28
CA SER A 148 3.37 3.49 -20.72
C SER A 148 1.97 3.62 -21.34
N SER A 149 1.75 4.67 -22.15
CA SER A 149 0.46 4.98 -22.75
C SER A 149 0.00 4.01 -23.83
N ASP A 150 0.93 3.20 -24.36
CA ASP A 150 0.67 2.17 -25.36
C ASP A 150 0.21 0.84 -24.76
N ILE A 151 0.28 0.70 -23.42
CA ILE A 151 -0.23 -0.47 -22.71
C ILE A 151 -1.69 -0.23 -22.30
N ASP A 152 -2.57 -1.15 -22.68
CA ASP A 152 -3.98 -1.13 -22.28
C ASP A 152 -4.09 -1.09 -20.74
N LEU A 153 -5.04 -0.30 -20.25
CA LEU A 153 -5.26 -0.07 -18.82
C LEU A 153 -5.40 -1.38 -18.03
N PHE A 154 -6.05 -2.37 -18.59
CA PHE A 154 -6.29 -3.66 -17.93
C PHE A 154 -5.09 -4.61 -17.98
N ASP A 155 -4.10 -4.33 -18.81
CA ASP A 155 -2.87 -5.12 -18.95
C ASP A 155 -1.69 -4.58 -18.14
N ARG A 156 -1.81 -3.39 -17.58
CA ARG A 156 -0.70 -2.68 -16.90
C ARG A 156 -0.12 -3.44 -15.71
N GLU A 157 -0.96 -4.12 -14.95
CA GLU A 157 -0.52 -4.92 -13.81
C GLU A 157 0.22 -6.19 -14.27
N ALA A 158 -0.30 -6.91 -15.25
CA ALA A 158 0.34 -8.10 -15.80
C ALA A 158 1.71 -7.77 -16.44
N VAL A 159 1.80 -6.67 -17.19
CA VAL A 159 3.06 -6.20 -17.78
C VAL A 159 4.05 -5.79 -16.70
N PHE A 160 3.60 -5.16 -15.61
CA PHE A 160 4.45 -4.84 -14.47
C PHE A 160 5.06 -6.09 -13.84
N ILE A 161 4.28 -7.14 -13.64
CA ILE A 161 4.77 -8.42 -13.11
C ILE A 161 5.90 -8.96 -13.98
N ASP A 162 5.68 -9.05 -15.29
CA ASP A 162 6.63 -9.65 -16.23
C ASP A 162 7.90 -8.82 -16.39
N THR A 163 7.77 -7.50 -16.45
CA THR A 163 8.88 -6.60 -16.81
C THR A 163 9.62 -6.02 -15.61
N GLN A 164 8.98 -5.94 -14.44
CA GLN A 164 9.53 -5.28 -13.26
C GLN A 164 9.62 -6.24 -12.07
N LEU A 165 8.53 -6.90 -11.68
CA LEU A 165 8.44 -7.62 -10.43
C LEU A 165 9.23 -8.93 -10.45
N ILE A 166 9.13 -9.71 -11.52
CA ILE A 166 9.89 -10.96 -11.67
C ILE A 166 11.41 -10.70 -11.69
N PRO A 167 11.93 -9.75 -12.49
CA PRO A 167 13.35 -9.39 -12.41
C PRO A 167 13.78 -8.89 -11.05
N LEU A 168 12.96 -8.05 -10.41
CA LEU A 168 13.23 -7.53 -9.06
C LEU A 168 13.38 -8.67 -8.03
N ARG A 169 12.46 -9.62 -8.03
CA ARG A 169 12.51 -10.78 -7.14
C ARG A 169 13.74 -11.63 -7.38
N LYS A 170 14.15 -11.79 -8.63
CA LYS A 170 15.38 -12.52 -8.97
C LYS A 170 16.62 -11.85 -8.39
N ASP A 171 16.69 -10.51 -8.47
CA ASP A 171 17.83 -9.74 -7.99
C ASP A 171 17.84 -9.59 -6.46
N PHE A 172 16.67 -9.60 -5.82
CA PHE A 172 16.48 -9.47 -4.36
C PHE A 172 15.61 -10.60 -3.82
N PRO A 173 16.16 -11.82 -3.66
CA PRO A 173 15.34 -13.00 -3.31
C PRO A 173 14.72 -12.97 -1.92
N GLU A 174 15.27 -12.19 -0.98
CA GLU A 174 14.78 -12.09 0.39
C GLU A 174 14.16 -10.72 0.72
N LEU A 175 14.01 -9.85 -0.25
CA LEU A 175 13.29 -8.59 -0.08
C LEU A 175 11.82 -8.87 0.20
N LYS A 176 11.32 -8.34 1.32
CA LYS A 176 9.91 -8.48 1.69
C LYS A 176 9.06 -7.54 0.85
N ILE A 177 8.26 -8.10 -0.05
CA ILE A 177 7.43 -7.36 -1.00
C ILE A 177 5.96 -7.57 -0.67
N VAL A 178 5.20 -6.47 -0.60
CA VAL A 178 3.74 -6.48 -0.57
C VAL A 178 3.23 -5.87 -1.86
N PHE A 179 2.65 -6.71 -2.71
CA PHE A 179 2.01 -6.30 -3.96
C PHE A 179 0.60 -5.81 -3.62
N GLU A 180 0.43 -4.49 -3.56
CA GLU A 180 -0.77 -3.88 -3.00
C GLU A 180 -1.92 -3.79 -4.00
N HIS A 181 -3.17 -3.82 -3.48
CA HIS A 181 -4.44 -3.66 -4.20
C HIS A 181 -4.46 -4.35 -5.58
N ILE A 182 -4.06 -5.62 -5.61
CA ILE A 182 -4.04 -6.40 -6.85
C ILE A 182 -5.44 -6.50 -7.47
N THR A 183 -5.50 -6.45 -8.80
CA THR A 183 -6.76 -6.37 -9.55
C THR A 183 -6.95 -7.51 -10.54
N THR A 184 -5.88 -8.25 -10.87
CA THR A 184 -5.87 -9.21 -11.96
C THR A 184 -5.66 -10.64 -11.47
N LYS A 185 -6.11 -11.59 -12.31
CA LYS A 185 -5.84 -13.01 -12.13
C LYS A 185 -4.34 -13.30 -12.14
N GLU A 186 -3.60 -12.63 -13.02
CA GLU A 186 -2.15 -12.78 -13.15
C GLU A 186 -1.43 -12.40 -11.86
N ALA A 187 -1.82 -11.30 -11.22
CA ALA A 187 -1.27 -10.89 -9.93
C ALA A 187 -1.60 -11.89 -8.82
N ALA A 188 -2.83 -12.36 -8.75
CA ALA A 188 -3.25 -13.36 -7.76
C ALA A 188 -2.46 -14.65 -7.91
N GLN A 189 -2.28 -15.13 -9.15
CA GLN A 189 -1.52 -16.33 -9.45
C GLN A 189 -0.03 -16.15 -9.11
N TYR A 190 0.56 -15.01 -9.49
CA TYR A 190 1.95 -14.70 -9.17
C TYR A 190 2.21 -14.78 -7.66
N VAL A 191 1.34 -14.17 -6.85
CA VAL A 191 1.50 -14.18 -5.39
C VAL A 191 1.26 -15.58 -4.81
N ALA A 192 0.28 -16.31 -5.31
CA ALA A 192 0.01 -17.69 -4.88
C ALA A 192 1.19 -18.64 -5.14
N ASP A 193 1.92 -18.42 -6.23
CA ASP A 193 3.10 -19.22 -6.60
C ASP A 193 4.42 -18.71 -5.97
N SER A 194 4.36 -17.58 -5.26
CA SER A 194 5.51 -16.97 -4.62
C SER A 194 5.84 -17.61 -3.28
N ASP A 195 7.02 -17.28 -2.75
CA ASP A 195 7.47 -17.71 -1.44
C ASP A 195 6.99 -16.77 -0.30
N ARG A 196 7.50 -17.04 0.92
CA ARG A 196 7.17 -16.27 2.15
C ARG A 196 7.56 -14.78 2.11
N PHE A 197 8.36 -14.36 1.15
CA PHE A 197 8.81 -12.96 1.02
C PHE A 197 7.89 -12.11 0.15
N THR A 198 6.84 -12.68 -0.40
CA THR A 198 5.85 -11.97 -1.21
C THR A 198 4.46 -12.16 -0.63
N ALA A 199 3.77 -11.04 -0.42
CA ALA A 199 2.36 -10.99 -0.03
C ALA A 199 1.59 -10.04 -0.95
N ALA A 200 0.27 -10.04 -0.86
CA ALA A 200 -0.59 -9.10 -1.56
C ALA A 200 -1.69 -8.55 -0.68
N SER A 201 -2.24 -7.42 -1.07
CA SER A 201 -3.50 -6.89 -0.54
C SER A 201 -4.54 -6.78 -1.64
N ILE A 202 -5.81 -6.90 -1.25
CA ILE A 202 -6.96 -6.78 -2.15
C ILE A 202 -7.93 -5.81 -1.50
N THR A 203 -8.49 -4.89 -2.29
CA THR A 203 -9.54 -4.00 -1.79
C THR A 203 -10.91 -4.68 -1.82
N ALA A 204 -11.83 -4.25 -0.96
CA ALA A 204 -13.21 -4.74 -0.96
C ALA A 204 -13.90 -4.50 -2.31
N HIS A 205 -13.59 -3.39 -2.98
CA HIS A 205 -14.09 -3.06 -4.31
C HIS A 205 -13.73 -4.14 -5.34
N HIS A 206 -12.48 -4.59 -5.36
CA HIS A 206 -12.01 -5.63 -6.29
C HIS A 206 -12.57 -7.02 -6.00
N LEU A 207 -13.06 -7.26 -4.78
CA LEU A 207 -13.77 -8.51 -4.45
C LEU A 207 -15.22 -8.51 -4.92
N LEU A 208 -15.84 -7.33 -5.03
CA LEU A 208 -17.26 -7.18 -5.39
C LEU A 208 -17.51 -6.99 -6.89
N TYR A 209 -16.58 -6.34 -7.59
CA TYR A 209 -16.77 -5.92 -8.98
C TYR A 209 -15.63 -6.42 -9.87
N ASN A 210 -15.96 -6.74 -11.12
CA ASN A 210 -14.99 -6.97 -12.18
C ASN A 210 -15.01 -5.80 -13.18
N ARG A 211 -14.09 -5.81 -14.15
CA ARG A 211 -13.97 -4.73 -15.14
C ARG A 211 -15.26 -4.47 -15.95
N ASN A 212 -16.11 -5.47 -16.12
CA ASN A 212 -17.35 -5.31 -16.88
C ASN A 212 -18.36 -4.40 -16.15
N ALA A 213 -18.26 -4.28 -14.82
CA ALA A 213 -19.12 -3.37 -14.06
C ALA A 213 -18.94 -1.90 -14.48
N ILE A 214 -17.75 -1.52 -14.99
CA ILE A 214 -17.46 -0.17 -15.50
C ILE A 214 -18.35 0.17 -16.71
N PHE A 215 -18.72 -0.84 -17.50
CA PHE A 215 -19.44 -0.67 -18.77
C PHE A 215 -20.92 -1.05 -18.71
N THR A 216 -21.37 -1.70 -17.64
CA THR A 216 -22.76 -2.16 -17.52
C THR A 216 -23.72 -0.98 -17.39
N GLY A 217 -24.58 -0.80 -18.39
CA GLY A 217 -25.56 0.30 -18.41
C GLY A 217 -24.98 1.68 -18.71
N GLY A 218 -23.81 1.75 -19.36
CA GLY A 218 -23.07 2.95 -19.70
C GLY A 218 -21.68 2.98 -19.05
N ILE A 219 -20.89 3.99 -19.37
CA ILE A 219 -19.53 4.14 -18.79
C ILE A 219 -19.66 4.62 -17.34
N ARG A 220 -19.15 3.83 -16.37
CA ARG A 220 -19.19 4.09 -14.94
C ARG A 220 -17.78 4.15 -14.35
N PRO A 221 -17.06 5.26 -14.53
CA PRO A 221 -15.65 5.35 -14.13
C PRO A 221 -15.43 5.18 -12.62
N HIS A 222 -16.45 5.43 -11.80
CA HIS A 222 -16.39 5.27 -10.34
C HIS A 222 -16.28 3.80 -9.89
N TYR A 223 -16.51 2.84 -10.76
CA TYR A 223 -16.21 1.43 -10.49
C TYR A 223 -14.77 1.04 -10.79
N TYR A 224 -14.01 1.93 -11.42
CA TYR A 224 -12.58 1.73 -11.62
C TYR A 224 -11.83 2.20 -10.36
N CYS A 225 -11.17 1.25 -9.71
CA CYS A 225 -10.38 1.48 -8.50
C CYS A 225 -9.02 0.81 -8.66
N LEU A 226 -7.99 1.57 -8.41
CA LEU A 226 -6.60 1.10 -8.41
C LEU A 226 -6.07 1.02 -6.99
#